data_b09822e944fe2a4cf9daa7527cfbbd5b
#
_entry.id   b09822e944fe2a4cf9daa7527cfbbd5b
#
_cell.length_a   1.000
_cell.length_b   1.000
_cell.length_c   1.000
_cell.angle_alpha   90.00
_cell.angle_beta   90.00
_cell.angle_gamma   90.00
#
_symmetry.space_group_name_H-M   'P 1'
#
loop_
_entity.id
_entity.type
_entity.pdbx_description
1 polymer ?
#
loop_
_entity_poly.entity_id
_entity_poly.type
_entity_poly.pdbx_seq_one_letter_code
_entity_poly.pdbx_strand_id
1 'polypeptide(L)'
;MQQYFIKGQVENPVIIKDKDTVKHMFNVMRLTEDDQVVLVFEDGIKRLARVTDRENHVFEVIEDLNDNVEMPVSVTIASGFPKGDKLDLVTQKATELGAQAIWAFPADWSVVKWDGKKLAKKEDKLAKIALGAAEQSKRNHVPEVRLFKKKGEFLSELDNFDKIFIAYEETAKAGELATLARELAKVESGQKILFIFGPEGGISPSEIDAFEEAGGLKIGLGPRIMRTETAPLYALSSVSYALELNK
;
A
#
# COMPACT_ATOMS: atom_id res chain seq x y z
N MET A 1 7.15 -10.35 18.74
CA MET A 1 7.74 -9.05 19.08
C MET A 1 6.96 -7.96 18.34
N GLN A 2 6.67 -6.83 18.99
CA GLN A 2 5.98 -5.68 18.37
C GLN A 2 6.96 -4.88 17.50
N GLN A 3 6.43 -4.27 16.46
CA GLN A 3 7.20 -3.41 15.56
C GLN A 3 6.52 -2.04 15.49
N TYR A 4 7.34 -0.98 15.41
CA TYR A 4 6.88 0.40 15.33
C TYR A 4 7.70 1.17 14.29
N PHE A 5 7.03 2.04 13.53
CA PHE A 5 7.69 2.98 12.63
C PHE A 5 7.98 4.30 13.34
N ILE A 6 9.23 4.73 13.28
CA ILE A 6 9.72 5.92 13.97
C ILE A 6 10.14 6.96 12.93
N LYS A 7 9.58 8.17 13.04
CA LYS A 7 9.93 9.29 12.17
C LYS A 7 11.30 9.85 12.51
N GLY A 8 12.02 10.27 11.48
CA GLY A 8 13.33 10.91 11.61
C GLY A 8 14.50 9.93 11.45
N GLN A 9 15.69 10.47 11.66
CA GLN A 9 16.93 9.70 11.57
C GLN A 9 17.17 8.83 12.79
N VAL A 10 18.00 7.83 12.63
CA VAL A 10 18.41 6.95 13.72
C VAL A 10 19.25 7.72 14.73
N GLU A 11 18.80 7.71 15.96
CA GLU A 11 19.54 8.19 17.12
C GLU A 11 19.75 7.01 18.09
N ASN A 12 20.79 7.03 18.89
CA ASN A 12 20.99 6.06 19.96
C ASN A 12 21.58 6.79 21.18
N PRO A 13 20.83 6.94 22.28
CA PRO A 13 19.50 6.35 22.51
C PRO A 13 18.36 7.02 21.71
N VAL A 14 17.31 6.25 21.45
CA VAL A 14 16.07 6.71 20.80
C VAL A 14 15.09 7.20 21.85
N ILE A 15 14.53 8.39 21.68
CA ILE A 15 13.45 8.91 22.55
C ILE A 15 12.16 8.97 21.74
N ILE A 16 11.16 8.18 22.11
CA ILE A 16 9.86 8.16 21.46
C ILE A 16 9.00 9.34 21.95
N LYS A 17 8.69 10.26 21.02
CA LYS A 17 7.94 11.49 21.31
C LYS A 17 6.49 11.45 20.81
N ASP A 18 6.18 10.57 19.87
CA ASP A 18 4.83 10.44 19.33
C ASP A 18 3.87 9.88 20.37
N LYS A 19 2.81 10.63 20.69
CA LYS A 19 1.88 10.32 21.78
C LYS A 19 1.08 9.04 21.52
N ASP A 20 0.71 8.76 20.28
CA ASP A 20 -0.08 7.59 19.93
C ASP A 20 0.81 6.33 20.06
N THR A 21 2.03 6.38 19.57
CA THR A 21 3.04 5.32 19.71
C THR A 21 3.37 5.06 21.19
N VAL A 22 3.66 6.11 21.97
CA VAL A 22 3.92 6.01 23.42
C VAL A 22 2.75 5.35 24.15
N LYS A 23 1.52 5.82 23.88
CA LYS A 23 0.32 5.24 24.47
C LYS A 23 0.18 3.76 24.13
N HIS A 24 0.43 3.38 22.87
CA HIS A 24 0.35 1.99 22.47
C HIS A 24 1.43 1.14 23.16
N MET A 25 2.68 1.58 23.17
CA MET A 25 3.79 0.87 23.82
C MET A 25 3.58 0.63 25.31
N PHE A 26 3.28 1.70 26.04
CA PHE A 26 3.33 1.67 27.51
C PHE A 26 1.97 1.49 28.19
N ASN A 27 0.85 1.87 27.55
CA ASN A 27 -0.49 1.71 28.14
C ASN A 27 -1.22 0.47 27.60
N VAL A 28 -1.07 0.17 26.29
CA VAL A 28 -1.74 -0.98 25.68
C VAL A 28 -0.88 -2.23 25.80
N MET A 29 0.35 -2.18 25.31
CA MET A 29 1.30 -3.31 25.35
C MET A 29 1.97 -3.47 26.71
N ARG A 30 1.93 -2.42 27.56
CA ARG A 30 2.46 -2.40 28.93
C ARG A 30 3.95 -2.74 29.01
N LEU A 31 4.73 -2.23 28.04
CA LEU A 31 6.18 -2.44 28.04
C LEU A 31 6.80 -1.93 29.35
N THR A 32 7.73 -2.71 29.84
CA THR A 32 8.57 -2.43 31.02
C THR A 32 10.02 -2.28 30.61
N GLU A 33 10.90 -1.89 31.53
CA GLU A 33 12.33 -1.89 31.31
C GLU A 33 12.80 -3.29 30.91
N ASP A 34 13.81 -3.35 30.04
CA ASP A 34 14.36 -4.53 29.39
C ASP A 34 13.45 -5.20 28.32
N ASP A 35 12.19 -4.79 28.17
CA ASP A 35 11.37 -5.28 27.08
C ASP A 35 11.95 -4.83 25.71
N GLN A 36 11.83 -5.72 24.71
CA GLN A 36 12.38 -5.52 23.39
C GLN A 36 11.27 -5.31 22.35
N VAL A 37 11.52 -4.42 21.42
CA VAL A 37 10.69 -4.12 20.27
C VAL A 37 11.54 -3.99 19.00
N VAL A 38 10.90 -4.04 17.84
CA VAL A 38 11.52 -3.67 16.57
C VAL A 38 11.16 -2.22 16.26
N LEU A 39 12.14 -1.38 16.01
CA LEU A 39 11.97 -0.01 15.51
C LEU A 39 12.41 0.04 14.05
N VAL A 40 11.58 0.66 13.22
CA VAL A 40 11.86 0.89 11.78
C VAL A 40 11.89 2.39 11.55
N PHE A 41 12.99 2.90 11.05
CA PHE A 41 13.16 4.32 10.73
C PHE A 41 12.90 4.57 9.24
N GLU A 42 13.05 5.83 8.81
CA GLU A 42 12.81 6.24 7.42
C GLU A 42 13.75 5.56 6.40
N ASP A 43 14.86 4.99 6.86
CA ASP A 43 15.78 4.19 6.04
C ASP A 43 15.29 2.77 5.75
N GLY A 44 14.15 2.36 6.32
CA GLY A 44 13.54 1.05 6.14
C GLY A 44 14.28 -0.10 6.83
N ILE A 45 15.32 0.20 7.64
CA ILE A 45 16.06 -0.83 8.37
C ILE A 45 15.35 -1.14 9.69
N LYS A 46 15.07 -2.41 9.91
CA LYS A 46 14.55 -2.91 11.19
C LYS A 46 15.66 -2.96 12.22
N ARG A 47 15.40 -2.47 13.42
CA ARG A 47 16.35 -2.47 14.53
C ARG A 47 15.75 -3.06 15.77
N LEU A 48 16.45 -4.01 16.38
CA LEU A 48 16.11 -4.48 17.69
C LEU A 48 16.48 -3.39 18.72
N ALA A 49 15.50 -2.99 19.52
CA ALA A 49 15.70 -1.99 20.55
C ALA A 49 15.10 -2.44 21.89
N ARG A 50 15.69 -2.00 22.98
CA ARG A 50 15.30 -2.33 24.34
C ARG A 50 14.89 -1.07 25.09
N VAL A 51 13.85 -1.15 25.92
CA VAL A 51 13.45 -0.08 26.84
C VAL A 51 14.51 0.08 27.94
N THR A 52 15.13 1.25 28.03
CA THR A 52 16.10 1.58 29.08
C THR A 52 15.58 2.56 30.11
N ASP A 53 14.58 3.37 29.77
CA ASP A 53 13.90 4.29 30.68
C ASP A 53 12.42 4.40 30.24
N ARG A 54 11.56 3.78 31.03
CA ARG A 54 10.12 3.77 30.77
C ARG A 54 9.48 5.13 30.96
N GLU A 55 9.91 5.90 31.95
CA GLU A 55 9.29 7.19 32.27
C GLU A 55 9.56 8.24 31.20
N ASN A 56 10.78 8.23 30.65
CA ASN A 56 11.21 9.14 29.60
C ASN A 56 11.09 8.53 28.18
N HIS A 57 10.55 7.32 28.05
CA HIS A 57 10.33 6.60 26.78
C HIS A 57 11.62 6.40 25.96
N VAL A 58 12.71 6.03 26.66
CA VAL A 58 14.03 5.87 26.06
C VAL A 58 14.27 4.42 25.68
N PHE A 59 14.82 4.22 24.50
CA PHE A 59 15.23 2.91 23.97
C PHE A 59 16.70 2.94 23.55
N GLU A 60 17.39 1.85 23.81
CA GLU A 60 18.71 1.57 23.26
C GLU A 60 18.57 0.68 22.03
N VAL A 61 19.15 1.07 20.91
CA VAL A 61 19.29 0.19 19.74
C VAL A 61 20.36 -0.84 20.01
N ILE A 62 20.01 -2.12 19.94
CA ILE A 62 20.90 -3.25 20.20
C ILE A 62 21.63 -3.66 18.94
N GLU A 63 20.88 -3.85 17.83
CA GLU A 63 21.43 -4.31 16.56
C GLU A 63 20.50 -3.99 15.38
N ASP A 64 21.08 -3.91 14.19
CA ASP A 64 20.35 -3.85 12.93
C ASP A 64 19.96 -5.27 12.51
N LEU A 65 18.69 -5.45 12.09
CA LEU A 65 18.16 -6.72 11.62
C LEU A 65 18.22 -6.76 10.08
N ASN A 66 18.89 -7.76 9.52
CA ASN A 66 18.97 -7.99 8.06
C ASN A 66 17.71 -8.68 7.53
N ASP A 67 16.55 -8.14 7.85
CA ASP A 67 15.24 -8.70 7.52
C ASP A 67 14.50 -7.71 6.62
N ASN A 68 14.39 -8.02 5.33
CA ASN A 68 13.64 -7.26 4.35
C ASN A 68 12.54 -8.14 3.74
N VAL A 69 11.28 -7.75 3.98
CA VAL A 69 10.09 -8.47 3.50
C VAL A 69 9.39 -7.75 2.34
N GLU A 70 10.03 -6.73 1.77
CA GLU A 70 9.46 -5.99 0.65
C GLU A 70 9.57 -6.77 -0.66
N MET A 71 8.57 -6.58 -1.54
CA MET A 71 8.61 -7.14 -2.89
C MET A 71 9.82 -6.61 -3.68
N PRO A 72 10.33 -7.37 -4.64
CA PRO A 72 11.43 -6.89 -5.50
C PRO A 72 11.02 -5.78 -6.46
N VAL A 73 9.75 -5.39 -6.46
CA VAL A 73 9.15 -4.35 -7.31
C VAL A 73 8.28 -3.41 -6.47
N SER A 74 8.10 -2.18 -6.93
CA SER A 74 7.23 -1.21 -6.30
C SER A 74 5.82 -1.27 -6.91
N VAL A 75 4.84 -1.78 -6.17
CA VAL A 75 3.46 -1.92 -6.65
C VAL A 75 2.57 -0.84 -6.06
N THR A 76 1.95 -0.05 -6.92
CA THR A 76 0.91 0.93 -6.56
C THR A 76 -0.47 0.41 -6.96
N ILE A 77 -1.41 0.45 -6.02
CA ILE A 77 -2.83 0.18 -6.26
C ILE A 77 -3.58 1.50 -6.37
N ALA A 78 -4.18 1.77 -7.53
CA ALA A 78 -5.03 2.93 -7.74
C ALA A 78 -6.49 2.51 -7.94
N SER A 79 -7.41 3.04 -7.13
CA SER A 79 -8.83 2.71 -7.20
C SER A 79 -9.67 3.96 -7.46
N GLY A 80 -10.64 3.89 -8.37
CA GLY A 80 -11.73 4.85 -8.39
C GLY A 80 -12.42 4.91 -7.03
N PHE A 81 -12.86 6.09 -6.56
CA PHE A 81 -13.46 6.22 -5.23
C PHE A 81 -14.62 5.24 -5.01
N PRO A 82 -14.45 4.22 -4.15
CA PRO A 82 -15.49 3.23 -3.88
C PRO A 82 -16.45 3.71 -2.79
N LYS A 83 -17.61 3.07 -2.68
CA LYS A 83 -18.60 3.33 -1.63
C LYS A 83 -18.17 2.73 -0.29
N GLY A 84 -18.66 3.36 0.79
CA GLY A 84 -18.52 2.83 2.15
C GLY A 84 -17.07 2.73 2.62
N ASP A 85 -16.77 1.63 3.31
CA ASP A 85 -15.47 1.39 3.94
C ASP A 85 -14.56 0.45 3.12
N LYS A 86 -14.89 0.24 1.84
CA LYS A 86 -14.12 -0.65 0.97
C LYS A 86 -12.67 -0.23 0.81
N LEU A 87 -12.43 1.08 0.72
CA LEU A 87 -11.06 1.60 0.63
C LEU A 87 -10.27 1.36 1.91
N ASP A 88 -10.93 1.31 3.07
CA ASP A 88 -10.29 0.97 4.34
C ASP A 88 -9.78 -0.49 4.31
N LEU A 89 -10.63 -1.43 3.82
CA LEU A 89 -10.27 -2.83 3.64
C LEU A 89 -9.14 -3.00 2.61
N VAL A 90 -9.26 -2.33 1.45
CA VAL A 90 -8.22 -2.35 0.41
C VAL A 90 -6.90 -1.85 0.99
N THR A 91 -6.91 -0.71 1.70
CA THR A 91 -5.70 -0.15 2.31
C THR A 91 -5.05 -1.13 3.27
N GLN A 92 -5.82 -1.71 4.19
CA GLN A 92 -5.30 -2.69 5.14
C GLN A 92 -4.68 -3.89 4.43
N LYS A 93 -5.45 -4.53 3.55
CA LYS A 93 -5.02 -5.80 2.92
C LYS A 93 -3.96 -5.60 1.83
N ALA A 94 -4.02 -4.51 1.07
CA ALA A 94 -2.96 -4.19 0.12
C ALA A 94 -1.63 -3.93 0.84
N THR A 95 -1.64 -3.29 2.01
CA THR A 95 -0.46 -3.14 2.86
C THR A 95 0.09 -4.50 3.29
N GLU A 96 -0.74 -5.39 3.81
CA GLU A 96 -0.35 -6.75 4.22
C GLU A 96 0.23 -7.55 3.04
N LEU A 97 -0.25 -7.32 1.82
CA LEU A 97 0.17 -7.99 0.58
C LEU A 97 1.33 -7.29 -0.14
N GLY A 98 1.98 -6.29 0.46
CA GLY A 98 3.22 -5.72 -0.05
C GLY A 98 3.06 -4.49 -0.97
N ALA A 99 1.88 -3.89 -1.10
CA ALA A 99 1.73 -2.64 -1.87
C ALA A 99 2.65 -1.53 -1.33
N GLN A 100 3.30 -0.80 -2.23
CA GLN A 100 4.16 0.34 -1.90
C GLN A 100 3.35 1.63 -1.80
N ALA A 101 2.26 1.75 -2.53
CA ALA A 101 1.35 2.87 -2.44
C ALA A 101 -0.11 2.45 -2.68
N ILE A 102 -1.02 3.16 -2.03
CA ILE A 102 -2.47 3.02 -2.18
C ILE A 102 -3.01 4.39 -2.58
N TRP A 103 -3.42 4.49 -3.83
CA TRP A 103 -3.96 5.69 -4.43
C TRP A 103 -5.45 5.56 -4.68
N ALA A 104 -6.19 6.66 -4.60
CA ALA A 104 -7.56 6.68 -5.07
C ALA A 104 -7.89 8.00 -5.77
N PHE A 105 -8.77 7.95 -6.76
CA PHE A 105 -9.08 9.08 -7.64
C PHE A 105 -10.58 9.17 -7.94
N PRO A 106 -11.08 10.37 -8.30
CA PRO A 106 -12.47 10.57 -8.70
C PRO A 106 -12.70 10.02 -10.11
N ALA A 107 -13.05 8.73 -10.23
CA ALA A 107 -13.40 8.11 -11.49
C ALA A 107 -14.77 8.59 -11.99
N ASP A 108 -15.01 8.54 -13.29
CA ASP A 108 -16.24 9.04 -13.92
C ASP A 108 -17.49 8.38 -13.34
N TRP A 109 -17.41 7.09 -13.04
CA TRP A 109 -18.53 6.30 -12.50
C TRP A 109 -18.45 6.13 -10.98
N SER A 110 -17.59 6.90 -10.31
CA SER A 110 -17.62 7.00 -8.85
C SER A 110 -18.90 7.68 -8.39
N VAL A 111 -19.70 6.98 -7.60
CA VAL A 111 -20.93 7.54 -6.99
C VAL A 111 -20.59 8.48 -5.85
N VAL A 112 -19.45 8.25 -5.22
CA VAL A 112 -18.97 9.04 -4.09
C VAL A 112 -18.16 10.22 -4.58
N LYS A 113 -18.47 11.40 -4.03
CA LYS A 113 -17.67 12.63 -4.25
C LYS A 113 -17.19 13.12 -2.89
N TRP A 114 -15.89 13.30 -2.78
CA TRP A 114 -15.29 13.84 -1.58
C TRP A 114 -14.79 15.27 -1.83
N ASP A 115 -15.23 16.21 -1.00
CA ASP A 115 -14.69 17.56 -0.98
C ASP A 115 -13.30 17.60 -0.31
N GLY A 116 -12.61 18.74 -0.39
CA GLY A 116 -11.23 18.85 0.11
C GLY A 116 -11.06 18.49 1.59
N LYS A 117 -12.04 18.82 2.45
CA LYS A 117 -11.98 18.51 3.89
C LYS A 117 -12.22 17.03 4.15
N LYS A 118 -13.19 16.43 3.46
CA LYS A 118 -13.45 14.99 3.56
C LYS A 118 -12.29 14.18 3.02
N LEU A 119 -11.69 14.63 1.92
CA LEU A 119 -10.55 13.97 1.30
C LEU A 119 -9.38 13.88 2.28
N ALA A 120 -8.94 15.02 2.84
CA ALA A 120 -7.84 15.06 3.81
C ALA A 120 -8.11 14.18 5.05
N LYS A 121 -9.33 14.26 5.63
CA LYS A 121 -9.70 13.42 6.78
C LYS A 121 -9.70 11.93 6.43
N LYS A 122 -10.10 11.58 5.20
CA LYS A 122 -10.10 10.18 4.76
C LYS A 122 -8.67 9.69 4.52
N GLU A 123 -7.82 10.51 3.91
CA GLU A 123 -6.41 10.22 3.69
C GLU A 123 -5.69 9.97 5.03
N ASP A 124 -5.87 10.84 6.01
CA ASP A 124 -5.34 10.66 7.38
C ASP A 124 -5.80 9.34 8.01
N LYS A 125 -7.09 8.99 7.85
CA LYS A 125 -7.62 7.71 8.36
C LYS A 125 -6.95 6.52 7.68
N LEU A 126 -6.84 6.55 6.36
CA LEU A 126 -6.24 5.48 5.57
C LEU A 126 -4.74 5.34 5.87
N ALA A 127 -4.02 6.45 6.05
CA ALA A 127 -2.61 6.43 6.46
C ALA A 127 -2.41 5.73 7.81
N LYS A 128 -3.32 5.94 8.78
CA LYS A 128 -3.30 5.22 10.07
C LYS A 128 -3.59 3.72 9.90
N ILE A 129 -4.49 3.35 9.00
CA ILE A 129 -4.77 1.94 8.67
C ILE A 129 -3.53 1.29 8.04
N ALA A 130 -2.90 1.97 7.08
CA ALA A 130 -1.67 1.49 6.45
C ALA A 130 -0.53 1.31 7.47
N LEU A 131 -0.34 2.28 8.38
CA LEU A 131 0.65 2.19 9.45
C LEU A 131 0.42 0.95 10.32
N GLY A 132 -0.79 0.77 10.86
CA GLY A 132 -1.10 -0.38 11.71
C GLY A 132 -0.96 -1.72 10.98
N ALA A 133 -1.35 -1.77 9.70
CA ALA A 133 -1.18 -2.97 8.86
C ALA A 133 0.30 -3.26 8.59
N ALA A 134 1.13 -2.24 8.32
CA ALA A 134 2.57 -2.39 8.09
C ALA A 134 3.30 -2.88 9.37
N GLU A 135 2.94 -2.36 10.54
CA GLU A 135 3.47 -2.83 11.82
C GLU A 135 3.12 -4.30 12.09
N GLN A 136 1.87 -4.68 11.84
CA GLN A 136 1.39 -6.04 12.05
C GLN A 136 2.03 -7.03 11.07
N SER A 137 2.15 -6.67 9.80
CA SER A 137 2.72 -7.52 8.74
C SER A 137 4.26 -7.46 8.66
N LYS A 138 4.90 -6.74 9.58
CA LYS A 138 6.37 -6.64 9.68
C LYS A 138 7.03 -6.04 8.44
N ARG A 139 6.33 -5.10 7.78
CA ARG A 139 6.86 -4.38 6.63
C ARG A 139 8.09 -3.54 6.99
N ASN A 140 8.94 -3.25 6.01
CA ASN A 140 10.06 -2.31 6.14
C ASN A 140 9.64 -0.87 5.80
N HIS A 141 8.48 -0.71 5.14
CA HIS A 141 7.92 0.58 4.77
C HIS A 141 6.42 0.66 5.09
N VAL A 142 5.96 1.85 5.43
CA VAL A 142 4.53 2.17 5.46
C VAL A 142 4.15 2.63 4.06
N PRO A 143 3.15 2.02 3.41
CA PRO A 143 2.72 2.46 2.08
C PRO A 143 2.28 3.93 2.06
N GLU A 144 2.63 4.63 0.99
CA GLU A 144 2.07 5.94 0.72
C GLU A 144 0.56 5.82 0.49
N VAL A 145 -0.22 6.67 1.14
CA VAL A 145 -1.65 6.83 0.86
C VAL A 145 -1.89 8.19 0.24
N ARG A 146 -2.49 8.22 -0.96
CA ARG A 146 -2.76 9.46 -1.67
C ARG A 146 -4.15 9.46 -2.30
N LEU A 147 -4.92 10.50 -2.00
CA LEU A 147 -6.25 10.70 -2.56
C LEU A 147 -6.25 11.93 -3.49
N PHE A 148 -6.44 11.71 -4.78
CA PHE A 148 -6.42 12.78 -5.78
C PHE A 148 -7.71 13.60 -5.73
N LYS A 149 -7.60 14.92 -5.80
CA LYS A 149 -8.76 15.82 -5.85
C LYS A 149 -9.41 15.83 -7.23
N LYS A 150 -8.61 15.67 -8.27
CA LYS A 150 -9.03 15.70 -9.67
C LYS A 150 -8.43 14.51 -10.42
N LYS A 151 -9.18 13.97 -11.37
CA LYS A 151 -8.71 12.91 -12.25
C LYS A 151 -7.44 13.32 -13.05
N GLY A 152 -7.37 14.56 -13.50
CA GLY A 152 -6.19 15.08 -14.21
C GLY A 152 -4.90 15.03 -13.38
N GLU A 153 -4.99 15.22 -12.04
CA GLU A 153 -3.83 15.07 -11.16
C GLU A 153 -3.36 13.60 -11.10
N PHE A 154 -4.29 12.65 -11.11
CA PHE A 154 -3.94 11.23 -11.19
C PHE A 154 -3.32 10.87 -12.55
N LEU A 155 -3.90 11.36 -13.64
CA LEU A 155 -3.40 11.10 -14.99
C LEU A 155 -1.95 11.60 -15.19
N SER A 156 -1.60 12.73 -14.58
CA SER A 156 -0.22 13.27 -14.67
C SER A 156 0.84 12.46 -13.96
N GLU A 157 0.45 11.49 -13.13
CA GLU A 157 1.37 10.58 -12.45
C GLU A 157 1.68 9.30 -13.24
N LEU A 158 0.93 9.02 -14.30
CA LEU A 158 1.05 7.75 -15.03
C LEU A 158 2.43 7.54 -15.66
N ASP A 159 3.07 8.59 -16.12
CA ASP A 159 4.41 8.55 -16.72
C ASP A 159 5.53 8.11 -15.74
N ASN A 160 5.21 8.03 -14.43
CA ASN A 160 6.16 7.60 -13.41
C ASN A 160 6.29 6.08 -13.27
N PHE A 161 5.53 5.31 -14.04
CA PHE A 161 5.46 3.85 -13.94
C PHE A 161 6.05 3.15 -15.15
N ASP A 162 6.77 2.06 -14.90
CA ASP A 162 7.33 1.21 -15.96
C ASP A 162 6.26 0.31 -16.59
N LYS A 163 5.25 -0.07 -15.82
CA LYS A 163 4.11 -0.88 -16.26
C LYS A 163 2.81 -0.38 -15.62
N ILE A 164 1.79 -0.24 -16.46
CA ILE A 164 0.44 0.14 -16.04
C ILE A 164 -0.54 -0.95 -16.47
N PHE A 165 -1.24 -1.51 -15.51
CA PHE A 165 -2.27 -2.53 -15.73
C PHE A 165 -3.65 -2.00 -15.38
N ILE A 166 -4.57 -2.10 -16.31
CA ILE A 166 -5.97 -1.67 -16.16
C ILE A 166 -6.82 -2.92 -15.95
N ALA A 167 -7.35 -3.11 -14.76
CA ALA A 167 -8.26 -4.20 -14.46
C ALA A 167 -9.62 -3.94 -15.13
N TYR A 168 -9.84 -4.55 -16.28
CA TYR A 168 -11.02 -4.32 -17.11
C TYR A 168 -11.78 -5.61 -17.38
N GLU A 169 -13.02 -5.66 -16.87
CA GLU A 169 -13.86 -6.86 -16.89
C GLU A 169 -14.13 -7.39 -18.30
N GLU A 170 -14.33 -6.49 -19.28
CA GLU A 170 -14.63 -6.88 -20.67
C GLU A 170 -13.48 -7.67 -21.31
N THR A 171 -12.24 -7.41 -20.90
CA THR A 171 -11.07 -8.17 -21.35
C THR A 171 -11.17 -9.64 -20.92
N ALA A 172 -11.58 -9.90 -19.68
CA ALA A 172 -11.79 -11.26 -19.17
C ALA A 172 -12.97 -11.96 -19.88
N LYS A 173 -14.06 -11.24 -20.16
CA LYS A 173 -15.20 -11.75 -20.94
C LYS A 173 -14.83 -12.09 -22.38
N ALA A 174 -13.90 -11.36 -22.98
CA ALA A 174 -13.40 -11.64 -24.32
C ALA A 174 -12.43 -12.84 -24.36
N GLY A 175 -12.16 -13.50 -23.23
CA GLY A 175 -11.32 -14.70 -23.14
C GLY A 175 -9.82 -14.41 -22.99
N GLU A 176 -9.40 -13.15 -22.87
CA GLU A 176 -8.01 -12.78 -22.63
C GLU A 176 -7.68 -12.86 -21.12
N LEU A 177 -7.14 -14.00 -20.72
CA LEU A 177 -6.82 -14.29 -19.30
C LEU A 177 -5.31 -14.39 -19.05
N ALA A 178 -4.49 -14.37 -20.09
CA ALA A 178 -3.06 -14.64 -19.99
C ALA A 178 -2.18 -13.38 -19.94
N THR A 179 -2.72 -12.21 -20.27
CA THR A 179 -1.93 -10.97 -20.37
C THR A 179 -1.21 -10.64 -19.07
N LEU A 180 -1.89 -10.67 -17.94
CA LEU A 180 -1.23 -10.40 -16.66
C LEU A 180 -0.06 -11.37 -16.41
N ALA A 181 -0.26 -12.67 -16.59
CA ALA A 181 0.80 -13.67 -16.37
C ALA A 181 1.99 -13.46 -17.30
N ARG A 182 1.74 -13.20 -18.61
CA ARG A 182 2.80 -12.92 -19.58
C ARG A 182 3.59 -11.66 -19.25
N GLU A 183 2.91 -10.61 -18.79
CA GLU A 183 3.59 -9.35 -18.47
C GLU A 183 4.32 -9.41 -17.13
N LEU A 184 3.80 -10.12 -16.15
CA LEU A 184 4.51 -10.36 -14.89
C LEU A 184 5.79 -11.18 -15.08
N ALA A 185 5.80 -12.13 -16.04
CA ALA A 185 7.00 -12.90 -16.38
C ALA A 185 8.13 -12.05 -17.00
N LYS A 186 7.84 -10.83 -17.44
CA LYS A 186 8.81 -9.88 -18.01
C LYS A 186 9.23 -8.78 -17.03
N VAL A 187 8.68 -8.81 -15.82
CA VAL A 187 8.97 -7.79 -14.81
C VAL A 187 10.35 -8.01 -14.22
N GLU A 188 11.12 -6.93 -14.12
CA GLU A 188 12.44 -6.90 -13.54
C GLU A 188 12.44 -6.26 -12.15
N SER A 189 13.38 -6.64 -11.31
CA SER A 189 13.54 -6.05 -9.98
C SER A 189 13.74 -4.54 -10.06
N GLY A 190 13.11 -3.81 -9.15
CA GLY A 190 13.17 -2.34 -9.07
C GLY A 190 12.13 -1.62 -9.93
N GLN A 191 11.40 -2.31 -10.81
CA GLN A 191 10.36 -1.69 -11.62
C GLN A 191 9.18 -1.20 -10.78
N LYS A 192 8.54 -0.13 -11.25
CA LYS A 192 7.34 0.48 -10.68
C LYS A 192 6.11 0.03 -11.48
N ILE A 193 5.19 -0.63 -10.81
CA ILE A 193 3.98 -1.20 -11.41
C ILE A 193 2.76 -0.49 -10.84
N LEU A 194 1.88 -0.01 -11.71
CA LEU A 194 0.58 0.56 -11.34
C LEU A 194 -0.53 -0.39 -11.75
N PHE A 195 -1.42 -0.71 -10.82
CA PHE A 195 -2.70 -1.36 -11.12
C PHE A 195 -3.84 -0.36 -10.93
N ILE A 196 -4.68 -0.20 -11.96
CA ILE A 196 -5.84 0.70 -11.96
C ILE A 196 -7.13 -0.12 -11.88
N PHE A 197 -7.96 0.20 -10.89
CA PHE A 197 -9.25 -0.44 -10.64
C PHE A 197 -10.37 0.60 -10.68
N GLY A 198 -11.49 0.25 -11.32
CA GLY A 198 -12.70 1.07 -11.29
C GLY A 198 -13.41 1.02 -9.93
N PRO A 199 -14.31 1.99 -9.67
CA PRO A 199 -15.30 1.87 -8.61
C PRO A 199 -16.34 0.78 -8.97
N GLU A 200 -17.43 0.67 -8.20
CA GLU A 200 -18.49 -0.31 -8.45
C GLU A 200 -19.14 -0.19 -9.84
N GLY A 201 -19.10 0.98 -10.45
CA GLY A 201 -19.59 1.22 -11.81
C GLY A 201 -18.61 0.81 -12.91
N GLY A 202 -17.40 0.43 -12.55
CA GLY A 202 -16.32 0.12 -13.51
C GLY A 202 -15.58 1.38 -13.97
N ILE A 203 -14.80 1.24 -15.04
CA ILE A 203 -14.01 2.30 -15.68
C ILE A 203 -14.73 2.75 -16.94
N SER A 204 -14.87 4.05 -17.15
CA SER A 204 -15.54 4.58 -18.36
C SER A 204 -14.69 4.36 -19.62
N PRO A 205 -15.31 4.32 -20.83
CA PRO A 205 -14.54 4.22 -22.08
C PRO A 205 -13.50 5.32 -22.22
N SER A 206 -13.86 6.57 -21.89
CA SER A 206 -12.91 7.70 -21.96
C SER A 206 -11.74 7.59 -20.98
N GLU A 207 -11.94 6.95 -19.83
CA GLU A 207 -10.86 6.65 -18.90
C GLU A 207 -9.95 5.53 -19.42
N ILE A 208 -10.55 4.50 -20.03
CA ILE A 208 -9.79 3.42 -20.68
C ILE A 208 -8.89 4.02 -21.76
N ASP A 209 -9.44 4.86 -22.66
CA ASP A 209 -8.67 5.50 -23.74
C ASP A 209 -7.49 6.31 -23.15
N ALA A 210 -7.74 7.12 -22.13
CA ALA A 210 -6.69 7.92 -21.48
C ALA A 210 -5.60 7.07 -20.80
N PHE A 211 -5.98 5.95 -20.18
CA PHE A 211 -5.00 5.05 -19.58
C PHE A 211 -4.21 4.26 -20.63
N GLU A 212 -4.82 3.86 -21.75
CA GLU A 212 -4.14 3.22 -22.87
C GLU A 212 -3.16 4.18 -23.58
N GLU A 213 -3.54 5.45 -23.76
CA GLU A 213 -2.66 6.51 -24.26
C GLU A 213 -1.40 6.69 -23.41
N ALA A 214 -1.52 6.48 -22.09
CA ALA A 214 -0.39 6.48 -21.15
C ALA A 214 0.39 5.16 -21.10
N GLY A 215 0.14 4.22 -22.03
CA GLY A 215 0.83 2.93 -22.08
C GLY A 215 0.20 1.84 -21.21
N GLY A 216 -0.99 2.05 -20.69
CA GLY A 216 -1.71 1.07 -19.87
C GLY A 216 -2.18 -0.13 -20.67
N LEU A 217 -2.05 -1.31 -20.12
CA LEU A 217 -2.50 -2.57 -20.68
C LEU A 217 -3.75 -3.07 -19.98
N LYS A 218 -4.79 -3.35 -20.73
CA LYS A 218 -6.00 -4.00 -20.19
C LYS A 218 -5.69 -5.44 -19.81
N ILE A 219 -6.06 -5.80 -18.56
CA ILE A 219 -5.88 -7.15 -18.03
C ILE A 219 -7.20 -7.72 -17.52
N GLY A 220 -7.38 -9.02 -17.70
CA GLY A 220 -8.38 -9.82 -17.01
C GLY A 220 -7.80 -10.42 -15.74
N LEU A 221 -8.60 -10.46 -14.68
CA LEU A 221 -8.24 -11.08 -13.39
C LEU A 221 -8.90 -12.46 -13.21
N GLY A 222 -8.94 -13.25 -14.29
CA GLY A 222 -9.59 -14.55 -14.31
C GLY A 222 -11.07 -14.50 -14.72
N PRO A 223 -11.76 -15.66 -14.78
CA PRO A 223 -13.08 -15.79 -15.41
C PRO A 223 -14.24 -15.33 -14.50
N ARG A 224 -13.97 -14.97 -13.27
CA ARG A 224 -15.00 -14.55 -12.29
C ARG A 224 -14.97 -13.05 -12.09
N ILE A 225 -16.15 -12.44 -12.03
CA ILE A 225 -16.28 -11.02 -11.65
C ILE A 225 -15.86 -10.85 -10.18
N MET A 226 -14.95 -9.94 -9.93
CA MET A 226 -14.50 -9.59 -8.59
C MET A 226 -15.09 -8.27 -8.15
N ARG A 227 -15.40 -8.17 -6.86
CA ARG A 227 -15.77 -6.90 -6.25
C ARG A 227 -14.60 -5.93 -6.24
N THR A 228 -14.90 -4.64 -6.20
CA THR A 228 -13.92 -3.54 -6.17
C THR A 228 -12.85 -3.73 -5.06
N GLU A 229 -13.25 -4.25 -3.92
CA GLU A 229 -12.34 -4.53 -2.80
C GLU A 229 -11.53 -5.82 -2.96
N THR A 230 -11.96 -6.75 -3.80
CA THR A 230 -11.29 -8.05 -4.00
C THR A 230 -10.24 -8.00 -5.11
N ALA A 231 -10.52 -7.28 -6.19
CA ALA A 231 -9.67 -7.23 -7.38
C ALA A 231 -8.22 -6.76 -7.09
N PRO A 232 -7.98 -5.71 -6.27
CA PRO A 232 -6.64 -5.29 -5.89
C PRO A 232 -5.86 -6.37 -5.13
N LEU A 233 -6.53 -7.12 -4.27
CA LEU A 233 -5.89 -8.17 -3.46
C LEU A 233 -5.47 -9.35 -4.34
N TYR A 234 -6.32 -9.72 -5.30
CA TYR A 234 -5.99 -10.74 -6.29
C TYR A 234 -4.77 -10.34 -7.15
N ALA A 235 -4.73 -9.09 -7.62
CA ALA A 235 -3.61 -8.58 -8.40
C ALA A 235 -2.29 -8.63 -7.60
N LEU A 236 -2.29 -8.13 -6.35
CA LEU A 236 -1.13 -8.18 -5.46
C LEU A 236 -0.68 -9.61 -5.17
N SER A 237 -1.62 -10.52 -4.89
CA SER A 237 -1.31 -11.94 -4.68
C SER A 237 -0.70 -12.58 -5.94
N SER A 238 -1.14 -12.16 -7.13
CA SER A 238 -0.57 -12.64 -8.39
C SER A 238 0.86 -12.14 -8.60
N VAL A 239 1.15 -10.89 -8.24
CA VAL A 239 2.52 -10.33 -8.27
C VAL A 239 3.42 -11.07 -7.29
N SER A 240 2.99 -11.23 -6.04
CA SER A 240 3.74 -11.96 -5.00
C SER A 240 4.01 -13.40 -5.45
N TYR A 241 2.99 -14.12 -5.94
CA TYR A 241 3.18 -15.46 -6.45
C TYR A 241 4.22 -15.51 -7.59
N ALA A 242 4.12 -14.60 -8.57
CA ALA A 242 4.99 -14.62 -9.73
C ALA A 242 6.45 -14.26 -9.39
N LEU A 243 6.67 -13.31 -8.47
CA LEU A 243 8.00 -12.72 -8.22
C LEU A 243 8.68 -13.21 -6.94
N GLU A 244 7.94 -13.77 -6.00
CA GLU A 244 8.48 -14.24 -4.71
C GLU A 244 8.41 -15.76 -4.54
N LEU A 245 7.33 -16.41 -5.03
CA LEU A 245 7.08 -17.82 -4.76
C LEU A 245 7.39 -18.74 -5.97
N ASN A 246 7.33 -18.21 -7.18
CA ASN A 246 7.54 -18.99 -8.41
C ASN A 246 8.94 -18.70 -8.99
N LYS A 247 9.97 -18.90 -8.16
CA LYS A 247 11.39 -18.74 -8.53
C LYS A 247 12.01 -20.05 -8.94
#